data_26751daec944e6b6e9b4d4d334aa4a8d
#
_entry.id   26751daec944e6b6e9b4d4d334aa4a8d
#
_cell.length_a   1.000
_cell.length_b   1.000
_cell.length_c   1.000
_cell.angle_alpha   90.00
_cell.angle_beta   90.00
_cell.angle_gamma   90.00
#
_symmetry.space_group_name_H-M   'P 1'
#
loop_
_entity.id
_entity.type
_entity.pdbx_description
1 polymer ?
#
loop_
_entity_poly.entity_id
_entity_poly.type
_entity_poly.pdbx_seq_one_letter_code
_entity_poly.pdbx_strand_id
1 'polypeptide(L)'
;EIDGVPAQWPGHAREIVEYRSDDLASWTRRGALELSSDRVIDAAVARTPDGRWRLWYKDEAAGSVTQVAVSDDLETWQLEGVAIDGRPHEGPFVIEIDGCWWMIVDEWRGMAVYRSDDAISWQRQGGEDAVILGAGEVAGPGFGHHGSVVAAPDGAFWLYYFGHPARAYVPDADPENETIDDRRCAVYRARLQVTDGTLLAEHNAY
;
A
#
# COMPACT_ATOMS: atom_id res chain seq x y z
N GLU A 1 -0.64 14.34 17.75
CA GLU A 1 -1.97 14.61 18.34
C GLU A 1 -2.26 16.09 18.21
N ILE A 2 -3.34 16.46 17.58
CA ILE A 2 -3.84 17.83 17.54
C ILE A 2 -5.00 17.87 18.53
N ASP A 3 -4.78 18.45 19.70
CA ASP A 3 -5.78 18.76 20.72
C ASP A 3 -6.77 17.61 21.05
N GLY A 4 -6.27 16.38 21.16
CA GLY A 4 -7.09 15.21 21.55
C GLY A 4 -8.00 14.64 20.46
N VAL A 5 -7.90 15.13 19.24
CA VAL A 5 -8.66 14.58 18.09
C VAL A 5 -7.82 13.52 17.39
N PRO A 6 -8.31 12.27 17.23
CA PRO A 6 -7.57 11.22 16.55
C PRO A 6 -7.23 11.59 15.10
N ALA A 7 -6.02 11.27 14.66
CA ALA A 7 -5.53 11.60 13.31
C ALA A 7 -6.36 10.98 12.18
N GLN A 8 -7.03 9.86 12.43
CA GLN A 8 -7.91 9.20 11.47
C GLN A 8 -9.27 9.87 11.27
N TRP A 9 -9.61 10.89 12.04
CA TRP A 9 -10.89 11.57 11.89
C TRP A 9 -10.90 12.45 10.63
N PRO A 10 -12.05 12.60 9.95
CA PRO A 10 -12.18 13.46 8.79
C PRO A 10 -11.80 14.92 9.11
N GLY A 11 -11.17 15.59 8.14
CA GLY A 11 -10.81 17.01 8.24
C GLY A 11 -9.39 17.29 8.72
N HIS A 12 -8.59 16.28 9.08
CA HIS A 12 -7.17 16.48 9.32
C HIS A 12 -6.39 16.55 8.01
N ALA A 13 -5.54 17.55 7.88
CA ALA A 13 -4.52 17.60 6.85
C ALA A 13 -3.50 16.46 7.08
N ARG A 14 -3.07 15.84 5.99
CA ARG A 14 -2.04 14.78 5.95
C ARG A 14 -1.10 15.09 4.81
N GLU A 15 0.18 14.99 5.09
CA GLU A 15 1.21 15.28 4.11
C GLU A 15 2.28 14.18 4.10
N ILE A 16 2.88 13.95 2.94
CA ILE A 16 4.06 13.09 2.81
C ILE A 16 5.28 13.97 3.00
N VAL A 17 6.11 13.63 3.98
CA VAL A 17 7.31 14.37 4.34
C VAL A 17 8.55 13.57 3.94
N GLU A 18 9.46 14.23 3.22
CA GLU A 18 10.73 13.64 2.82
C GLU A 18 11.79 13.81 3.91
N TYR A 19 12.50 12.73 4.17
CA TYR A 19 13.72 12.67 4.97
C TYR A 19 14.83 12.01 4.16
N ARG A 20 16.08 12.48 4.32
CA ARG A 20 17.26 11.89 3.68
C ARG A 20 18.32 11.52 4.69
N SER A 21 19.04 10.45 4.38
CA SER A 21 20.17 9.95 5.15
C SER A 21 21.21 9.34 4.22
N ASP A 22 22.48 9.54 4.56
CA ASP A 22 23.62 8.91 3.89
C ASP A 22 24.08 7.62 4.62
N ASP A 23 23.67 7.44 5.88
CA ASP A 23 24.15 6.38 6.77
C ASP A 23 23.04 5.55 7.42
N LEU A 24 21.77 5.87 7.15
CA LEU A 24 20.55 5.30 7.75
C LEU A 24 20.45 5.48 9.28
N ALA A 25 21.34 6.26 9.88
CA ALA A 25 21.37 6.57 11.31
C ALA A 25 21.01 8.04 11.58
N SER A 26 21.49 8.94 10.73
CA SER A 26 21.25 10.38 10.83
C SER A 26 20.33 10.81 9.68
N TRP A 27 19.22 11.48 10.00
CA TRP A 27 18.19 11.85 9.02
C TRP A 27 17.99 13.36 8.98
N THR A 28 17.96 13.90 7.78
CA THR A 28 17.65 15.31 7.53
C THR A 28 16.26 15.45 6.93
N ARG A 29 15.39 16.21 7.59
CA ARG A 29 14.07 16.56 7.08
C ARG A 29 14.21 17.54 5.91
N ARG A 30 13.67 17.19 4.76
CA ARG A 30 13.66 18.04 3.55
C ARG A 30 12.41 18.90 3.48
N GLY A 31 11.28 18.37 3.87
CA GLY A 31 10.00 19.07 3.89
C GLY A 31 8.83 18.20 3.43
N ALA A 32 7.65 18.79 3.42
CA ALA A 32 6.49 18.17 2.80
C ALA A 32 6.61 18.28 1.28
N LEU A 33 6.16 17.22 0.58
CA LEU A 33 6.06 17.22 -0.88
C LEU A 33 4.79 17.97 -1.30
N GLU A 34 4.89 18.78 -2.35
CA GLU A 34 3.73 19.43 -2.97
C GLU A 34 3.02 18.41 -3.86
N LEU A 35 1.95 17.79 -3.34
CA LEU A 35 1.19 16.75 -4.00
C LEU A 35 -0.24 17.21 -4.33
N SER A 36 -1.08 16.28 -4.79
CA SER A 36 -2.41 16.56 -5.34
C SER A 36 -3.40 17.19 -4.35
N SER A 37 -3.23 16.94 -3.05
CA SER A 37 -4.10 17.49 -2.00
C SER A 37 -3.39 17.57 -0.65
N ASP A 38 -4.08 18.08 0.35
CA ASP A 38 -3.66 18.09 1.76
C ASP A 38 -4.13 16.84 2.54
N ARG A 39 -4.49 15.76 1.83
CA ARG A 39 -4.94 14.48 2.40
C ARG A 39 -4.27 13.29 1.74
N VAL A 40 -2.94 13.33 1.67
CA VAL A 40 -2.12 12.30 1.02
C VAL A 40 -1.36 11.48 2.04
N ILE A 41 -1.38 10.16 1.85
CA ILE A 41 -0.70 9.17 2.71
C ILE A 41 -0.11 8.02 1.88
N ASP A 42 0.59 7.12 2.54
CA ASP A 42 1.00 5.81 2.03
C ASP A 42 1.90 5.89 0.78
N ALA A 43 3.07 6.49 0.95
CA ALA A 43 4.03 6.68 -0.12
C ALA A 43 4.78 5.39 -0.51
N ALA A 44 4.83 5.08 -1.80
CA ALA A 44 5.72 4.08 -2.39
C ALA A 44 6.56 4.73 -3.50
N VAL A 45 7.88 4.51 -3.48
CA VAL A 45 8.80 5.10 -4.46
C VAL A 45 9.60 4.01 -5.15
N ALA A 46 9.69 4.08 -6.47
CA ALA A 46 10.59 3.23 -7.25
C ALA A 46 11.16 3.98 -8.47
N ARG A 47 12.31 3.52 -8.94
CA ARG A 47 12.85 3.95 -10.23
C ARG A 47 12.31 3.02 -11.31
N THR A 48 11.66 3.58 -12.31
CA THR A 48 10.94 2.85 -13.34
C THR A 48 11.79 2.66 -14.60
N PRO A 49 11.39 1.78 -15.54
CA PRO A 49 12.19 1.43 -16.73
C PRO A 49 12.55 2.60 -17.63
N ASP A 50 11.75 3.67 -17.65
CA ASP A 50 12.05 4.91 -18.36
C ASP A 50 13.16 5.77 -17.72
N GLY A 51 13.72 5.29 -16.58
CA GLY A 51 14.79 5.94 -15.85
C GLY A 51 14.35 7.00 -14.86
N ARG A 52 13.05 7.28 -14.76
CA ARG A 52 12.48 8.27 -13.84
C ARG A 52 12.12 7.62 -12.50
N TRP A 53 12.03 8.43 -11.45
CA TRP A 53 11.46 8.06 -10.18
C TRP A 53 9.96 8.29 -10.19
N ARG A 54 9.20 7.35 -9.65
CA ARG A 54 7.76 7.48 -9.42
C ARG A 54 7.44 7.32 -7.95
N LEU A 55 6.56 8.21 -7.48
CA LEU A 55 5.96 8.19 -6.16
C LEU A 55 4.49 7.90 -6.34
N TRP A 56 4.05 6.72 -5.91
CA TRP A 56 2.63 6.40 -5.80
C TRP A 56 2.17 6.66 -4.38
N TYR A 57 0.99 7.20 -4.22
CA TYR A 57 0.44 7.54 -2.91
C TYR A 57 -1.09 7.55 -2.95
N LYS A 58 -1.71 7.34 -1.77
CA LYS A 58 -3.15 7.47 -1.62
C LYS A 58 -3.54 8.94 -1.50
N ASP A 59 -4.56 9.36 -2.23
CA ASP A 59 -5.23 10.65 -2.05
C ASP A 59 -6.66 10.44 -1.55
N GLU A 60 -6.89 10.74 -0.27
CA GLU A 60 -8.21 10.62 0.35
C GLU A 60 -9.20 11.68 -0.15
N ALA A 61 -8.72 12.86 -0.55
CA ALA A 61 -9.58 13.92 -1.11
C ALA A 61 -10.12 13.55 -2.49
N ALA A 62 -9.39 12.72 -3.23
CA ALA A 62 -9.79 12.21 -4.56
C ALA A 62 -10.61 10.90 -4.50
N GLY A 63 -11.14 10.52 -3.33
CA GLY A 63 -11.93 9.30 -3.17
C GLY A 63 -11.13 8.06 -2.81
N SER A 64 -9.96 8.23 -2.17
CA SER A 64 -9.06 7.13 -1.80
C SER A 64 -8.58 6.32 -2.99
N VAL A 65 -7.98 7.00 -3.95
CA VAL A 65 -7.34 6.43 -5.16
C VAL A 65 -5.83 6.55 -5.07
N THR A 66 -5.10 5.76 -5.87
CA THR A 66 -3.66 5.91 -6.02
C THR A 66 -3.34 6.97 -7.06
N GLN A 67 -2.70 8.04 -6.62
CA GLN A 67 -2.10 9.07 -7.46
C GLN A 67 -0.63 8.73 -7.76
N VAL A 68 -0.07 9.39 -8.79
CA VAL A 68 1.34 9.28 -9.11
C VAL A 68 1.97 10.65 -9.38
N ALA A 69 3.16 10.84 -8.83
CA ALA A 69 4.06 11.92 -9.17
C ALA A 69 5.38 11.35 -9.68
N VAL A 70 6.06 12.09 -10.55
CA VAL A 70 7.33 11.67 -11.15
C VAL A 70 8.42 12.69 -10.89
N SER A 71 9.66 12.21 -10.84
CA SER A 71 10.85 13.01 -10.63
C SER A 71 12.05 12.43 -11.41
N ASP A 72 12.91 13.31 -11.91
CA ASP A 72 14.18 12.91 -12.51
C ASP A 72 15.33 12.88 -11.48
N ASP A 73 15.16 13.58 -10.34
CA ASP A 73 16.23 13.89 -9.38
C ASP A 73 15.88 13.62 -7.91
N LEU A 74 14.65 13.20 -7.61
CA LEU A 74 14.08 13.08 -6.26
C LEU A 74 13.94 14.43 -5.52
N GLU A 75 14.22 15.56 -6.17
CA GLU A 75 14.10 16.90 -5.59
C GLU A 75 12.80 17.58 -6.04
N THR A 76 12.46 17.42 -7.31
CA THR A 76 11.31 18.07 -7.93
C THR A 76 10.33 17.02 -8.41
N TRP A 77 9.10 17.08 -7.94
CA TRP A 77 8.04 16.15 -8.28
C TRP A 77 6.99 16.81 -9.17
N GLN A 78 6.61 16.14 -10.24
CA GLN A 78 5.56 16.54 -11.17
C GLN A 78 4.39 15.57 -11.06
N LEU A 79 3.18 16.10 -10.86
CA LEU A 79 1.97 15.29 -10.79
C LEU A 79 1.63 14.74 -12.18
N GLU A 80 1.45 13.42 -12.30
CA GLU A 80 0.95 12.77 -13.53
C GLU A 80 -0.53 12.39 -13.43
N GLY A 81 -1.13 12.44 -12.24
CA GLY A 81 -2.55 12.18 -12.02
C GLY A 81 -2.82 10.81 -11.39
N VAL A 82 -3.97 10.22 -11.71
CA VAL A 82 -4.41 8.95 -11.13
C VAL A 82 -3.71 7.78 -11.81
N ALA A 83 -3.03 6.95 -11.03
CA ALA A 83 -2.44 5.69 -11.50
C ALA A 83 -3.44 4.54 -11.44
N ILE A 84 -4.22 4.46 -10.34
CA ILE A 84 -5.27 3.47 -10.15
C ILE A 84 -6.51 4.18 -9.58
N ASP A 85 -7.62 3.97 -10.24
CA ASP A 85 -8.96 4.40 -9.85
C ASP A 85 -9.86 3.19 -9.48
N GLY A 86 -11.14 3.41 -9.41
CA GLY A 86 -12.14 2.37 -9.16
C GLY A 86 -12.51 2.26 -7.69
N ARG A 87 -12.39 1.05 -7.11
CA ARG A 87 -12.75 0.83 -5.70
C ARG A 87 -11.80 1.61 -4.79
N PRO A 88 -12.30 2.30 -3.74
CA PRO A 88 -11.44 2.95 -2.76
C PRO A 88 -10.43 1.99 -2.14
N HIS A 89 -9.19 2.44 -1.98
CA HIS A 89 -8.09 1.63 -1.47
C HIS A 89 -7.02 2.50 -0.82
N GLU A 90 -6.01 1.84 -0.22
CA GLU A 90 -4.86 2.49 0.40
C GLU A 90 -3.59 1.65 0.26
N GLY A 91 -2.47 2.17 0.78
CA GLY A 91 -1.22 1.43 0.93
C GLY A 91 -0.64 0.90 -0.37
N PRO A 92 -0.51 1.70 -1.46
CA PRO A 92 0.11 1.20 -2.67
C PRO A 92 1.55 0.78 -2.37
N PHE A 93 1.91 -0.44 -2.72
CA PHE A 93 3.28 -0.93 -2.70
C PHE A 93 3.65 -1.45 -4.08
N VAL A 94 4.80 -1.02 -4.60
CA VAL A 94 5.23 -1.34 -5.97
C VAL A 94 6.55 -2.09 -5.95
N ILE A 95 6.64 -3.17 -6.71
CA ILE A 95 7.83 -4.01 -6.83
C ILE A 95 7.93 -4.66 -8.20
N GLU A 96 9.16 -4.89 -8.67
CA GLU A 96 9.44 -5.72 -9.83
C GLU A 96 9.72 -7.16 -9.39
N ILE A 97 9.01 -8.12 -9.99
CA ILE A 97 9.24 -9.55 -9.81
C ILE A 97 9.20 -10.20 -11.19
N ASP A 98 10.27 -10.93 -11.55
CA ASP A 98 10.40 -11.67 -12.81
C ASP A 98 10.21 -10.81 -14.07
N GLY A 99 10.71 -9.56 -14.03
CA GLY A 99 10.65 -8.62 -15.15
C GLY A 99 9.26 -8.00 -15.36
N CYS A 100 8.37 -8.14 -14.40
CA CYS A 100 7.04 -7.56 -14.40
C CYS A 100 6.85 -6.69 -13.14
N TRP A 101 6.20 -5.55 -13.30
CA TRP A 101 5.88 -4.66 -12.19
C TRP A 101 4.54 -5.05 -11.58
N TRP A 102 4.51 -5.04 -10.26
CA TRP A 102 3.34 -5.37 -9.46
C TRP A 102 3.04 -4.23 -8.51
N MET A 103 1.78 -3.82 -8.44
CA MET A 103 1.29 -2.93 -7.40
C MET A 103 0.24 -3.68 -6.57
N ILE A 104 0.40 -3.63 -5.26
CA ILE A 104 -0.51 -4.23 -4.28
C ILE A 104 -1.14 -3.09 -3.50
N VAL A 105 -2.47 -3.06 -3.39
CA VAL A 105 -3.22 -2.04 -2.64
C VAL A 105 -4.23 -2.70 -1.70
N ASP A 106 -4.46 -2.11 -0.53
CA ASP A 106 -5.45 -2.59 0.45
C ASP A 106 -6.84 -2.04 0.14
N GLU A 107 -7.81 -2.92 -0.13
CA GLU A 107 -9.21 -2.58 -0.34
C GLU A 107 -10.08 -2.83 0.91
N TRP A 108 -9.48 -2.98 2.09
CA TRP A 108 -10.14 -3.30 3.37
C TRP A 108 -11.00 -4.58 3.35
N ARG A 109 -10.68 -5.49 2.46
CA ARG A 109 -11.27 -6.83 2.30
C ARG A 109 -10.25 -7.86 1.81
N GLY A 110 -8.99 -7.51 1.84
CA GLY A 110 -7.83 -8.13 1.21
C GLY A 110 -7.18 -7.15 0.25
N MET A 111 -6.13 -7.59 -0.44
CA MET A 111 -5.31 -6.73 -1.26
C MET A 111 -5.58 -6.97 -2.75
N ALA A 112 -5.95 -5.93 -3.48
CA ALA A 112 -5.99 -5.97 -4.93
C ALA A 112 -4.57 -5.93 -5.50
N VAL A 113 -4.38 -6.63 -6.61
CA VAL A 113 -3.10 -6.72 -7.31
C VAL A 113 -3.26 -6.14 -8.71
N TYR A 114 -2.31 -5.32 -9.10
CA TYR A 114 -2.20 -4.78 -10.45
C TYR A 114 -0.86 -5.15 -11.05
N ARG A 115 -0.86 -5.46 -12.33
CA ARG A 115 0.30 -5.79 -13.14
C ARG A 115 0.60 -4.69 -14.14
N SER A 116 1.90 -4.47 -14.41
CA SER A 116 2.37 -3.54 -15.43
C SER A 116 3.69 -4.03 -16.04
N ASP A 117 3.88 -3.78 -17.32
CA ASP A 117 5.15 -4.05 -18.01
C ASP A 117 6.08 -2.80 -17.97
N ASP A 118 5.53 -1.62 -17.67
CA ASP A 118 6.23 -0.33 -17.73
C ASP A 118 6.19 0.49 -16.43
N ALA A 119 5.46 0.00 -15.41
CA ALA A 119 5.16 0.71 -14.16
C ALA A 119 4.39 2.03 -14.36
N ILE A 120 3.72 2.20 -15.50
CA ILE A 120 2.91 3.36 -15.87
C ILE A 120 1.46 2.94 -16.09
N SER A 121 1.28 1.93 -16.94
CA SER A 121 -0.03 1.40 -17.33
C SER A 121 -0.34 0.17 -16.50
N TRP A 122 -1.35 0.26 -15.64
CA TRP A 122 -1.68 -0.80 -14.69
C TRP A 122 -2.92 -1.57 -15.09
N GLN A 123 -2.85 -2.89 -15.02
CA GLN A 123 -3.98 -3.78 -15.25
C GLN A 123 -4.27 -4.60 -14.00
N ARG A 124 -5.53 -4.55 -13.53
CA ARG A 124 -5.96 -5.34 -12.38
C ARG A 124 -5.87 -6.83 -12.69
N GLN A 125 -5.31 -7.59 -11.75
CA GLN A 125 -5.28 -9.04 -11.81
C GLN A 125 -6.66 -9.61 -11.45
N GLY A 126 -7.16 -10.55 -12.25
CA GLY A 126 -8.46 -11.17 -12.02
C GLY A 126 -9.64 -10.23 -12.32
N GLY A 127 -10.77 -10.52 -11.75
CA GLY A 127 -11.96 -9.68 -11.87
C GLY A 127 -11.99 -8.54 -10.85
N GLU A 128 -13.04 -7.72 -10.89
CA GLU A 128 -13.22 -6.55 -10.01
C GLU A 128 -13.17 -6.90 -8.51
N ASP A 129 -13.61 -8.11 -8.16
CA ASP A 129 -13.62 -8.58 -6.78
C ASP A 129 -12.39 -9.41 -6.37
N ALA A 130 -11.45 -9.64 -7.29
CA ALA A 130 -10.27 -10.43 -7.00
C ALA A 130 -9.33 -9.70 -6.03
N VAL A 131 -8.93 -10.40 -4.96
CA VAL A 131 -7.93 -9.96 -3.97
C VAL A 131 -7.06 -11.14 -3.60
N ILE A 132 -5.88 -10.88 -3.04
CA ILE A 132 -5.07 -11.83 -2.29
C ILE A 132 -5.24 -11.55 -0.80
N LEU A 133 -4.99 -12.53 0.06
CA LEU A 133 -5.15 -12.43 1.51
C LEU A 133 -6.54 -11.93 1.93
N GLY A 134 -7.55 -12.37 1.19
CA GLY A 134 -8.95 -12.13 1.48
C GLY A 134 -9.46 -12.94 2.68
N ALA A 135 -10.76 -12.83 2.95
CA ALA A 135 -11.41 -13.59 4.03
C ALA A 135 -11.24 -15.10 3.83
N GLY A 136 -10.74 -15.78 4.87
CA GLY A 136 -10.44 -17.21 4.85
C GLY A 136 -9.06 -17.58 4.29
N GLU A 137 -8.30 -16.63 3.77
CA GLU A 137 -6.95 -16.83 3.25
C GLU A 137 -5.85 -16.41 4.26
N VAL A 138 -6.25 -15.84 5.39
CA VAL A 138 -5.36 -15.39 6.46
C VAL A 138 -5.67 -16.11 7.78
N ALA A 139 -4.77 -16.01 8.74
CA ALA A 139 -5.03 -16.52 10.09
C ALA A 139 -6.07 -15.64 10.81
N GLY A 140 -7.19 -16.24 11.20
CA GLY A 140 -8.27 -15.56 11.90
C GLY A 140 -9.45 -15.15 11.00
N PRO A 141 -10.42 -14.41 11.54
CA PRO A 141 -11.68 -14.12 10.87
C PRO A 141 -11.62 -12.98 9.84
N GLY A 142 -10.51 -12.27 9.74
CA GLY A 142 -10.37 -11.08 8.90
C GLY A 142 -9.73 -11.35 7.54
N PHE A 143 -8.99 -10.38 7.10
CA PHE A 143 -8.23 -10.36 5.85
C PHE A 143 -6.91 -9.61 6.08
N GLY A 144 -5.99 -9.72 5.12
CA GLY A 144 -4.73 -8.99 5.17
C GLY A 144 -4.88 -7.53 4.82
N HIS A 145 -4.16 -6.69 5.55
CA HIS A 145 -4.12 -5.25 5.39
C HIS A 145 -2.72 -4.76 5.10
N HIS A 146 -2.62 -3.68 4.35
CA HIS A 146 -1.48 -2.78 4.13
C HIS A 146 -0.14 -3.50 4.14
N GLY A 147 0.30 -3.96 2.98
CA GLY A 147 1.46 -4.82 2.86
C GLY A 147 2.72 -4.10 2.38
N SER A 148 3.87 -4.66 2.75
CA SER A 148 5.18 -4.27 2.23
C SER A 148 5.97 -5.51 1.84
N VAL A 149 6.64 -5.48 0.70
CA VAL A 149 7.39 -6.63 0.18
C VAL A 149 8.88 -6.45 0.39
N VAL A 150 9.51 -7.52 0.83
CA VAL A 150 10.97 -7.60 0.98
C VAL A 150 11.49 -8.71 0.08
N ALA A 151 12.46 -8.36 -0.77
CA ALA A 151 13.26 -9.35 -1.51
C ALA A 151 14.32 -9.93 -0.57
N ALA A 152 14.27 -11.23 -0.34
CA ALA A 152 15.25 -11.94 0.48
C ALA A 152 16.52 -12.27 -0.32
N PRO A 153 17.67 -12.49 0.34
CA PRO A 153 18.93 -12.82 -0.33
C PRO A 153 18.92 -14.09 -1.17
N ASP A 154 18.01 -15.01 -0.88
CA ASP A 154 17.78 -16.26 -1.62
C ASP A 154 16.86 -16.11 -2.85
N GLY A 155 16.43 -14.86 -3.14
CA GLY A 155 15.54 -14.54 -4.25
C GLY A 155 14.05 -14.71 -3.93
N ALA A 156 13.68 -15.09 -2.71
CA ALA A 156 12.27 -15.16 -2.31
C ALA A 156 11.72 -13.75 -2.05
N PHE A 157 10.46 -13.54 -2.37
CA PHE A 157 9.73 -12.31 -2.04
C PHE A 157 8.76 -12.57 -0.91
N TRP A 158 8.83 -11.77 0.14
CA TRP A 158 7.99 -11.88 1.32
C TRP A 158 7.14 -10.64 1.49
N LEU A 159 5.84 -10.82 1.44
CA LEU A 159 4.85 -9.79 1.78
C LEU A 159 4.62 -9.82 3.28
N TYR A 160 5.01 -8.76 3.97
CA TYR A 160 4.65 -8.50 5.35
C TYR A 160 3.38 -7.66 5.37
N TYR A 161 2.38 -8.12 6.11
CA TYR A 161 1.09 -7.46 6.20
C TYR A 161 0.56 -7.57 7.63
N PHE A 162 -0.45 -6.78 7.98
CA PHE A 162 -1.11 -6.94 9.26
C PHE A 162 -2.53 -7.47 9.11
N GLY A 163 -3.06 -8.00 10.20
CA GLY A 163 -4.45 -8.40 10.34
C GLY A 163 -4.93 -8.19 11.76
N HIS A 164 -6.24 -8.31 11.96
CA HIS A 164 -6.90 -8.19 13.27
C HIS A 164 -7.40 -9.56 13.73
N PRO A 165 -6.60 -10.33 14.49
CA PRO A 165 -6.90 -11.75 14.77
C PRO A 165 -8.15 -11.98 15.62
N ALA A 166 -8.58 -10.98 16.39
CA ALA A 166 -9.75 -11.08 17.25
C ALA A 166 -10.98 -10.33 16.70
N ARG A 167 -10.83 -9.54 15.65
CA ARG A 167 -11.90 -8.74 15.08
C ARG A 167 -12.88 -9.61 14.30
N ALA A 168 -14.13 -9.71 14.80
CA ALA A 168 -15.20 -10.27 14.00
C ALA A 168 -15.57 -9.25 12.91
N TYR A 169 -15.36 -9.62 11.65
CA TYR A 169 -15.80 -8.79 10.53
C TYR A 169 -17.32 -8.89 10.40
N VAL A 170 -18.00 -7.88 10.91
CA VAL A 170 -19.46 -7.75 10.77
C VAL A 170 -19.71 -6.59 9.81
N PRO A 171 -20.36 -6.84 8.66
CA PRO A 171 -20.74 -5.76 7.75
C PRO A 171 -21.55 -4.70 8.51
N ASP A 172 -21.27 -3.43 8.26
CA ASP A 172 -21.95 -2.28 8.87
C ASP A 172 -21.79 -2.17 10.41
N ALA A 173 -20.78 -2.83 10.99
CA ALA A 173 -20.46 -2.64 12.40
C ALA A 173 -20.06 -1.19 12.67
N ASP A 174 -20.66 -0.61 13.70
CA ASP A 174 -20.32 0.73 14.16
C ASP A 174 -18.91 0.73 14.78
N PRO A 175 -17.95 1.51 14.23
CA PRO A 175 -16.59 1.57 14.76
C PRO A 175 -16.50 2.03 16.21
N GLU A 176 -17.52 2.74 16.73
CA GLU A 176 -17.57 3.18 18.12
C GLU A 176 -17.78 2.01 19.10
N ASN A 177 -18.28 0.87 18.60
CA ASN A 177 -18.49 -0.34 19.40
C ASN A 177 -17.28 -1.29 19.38
N GLU A 178 -16.21 -0.98 18.66
CA GLU A 178 -15.01 -1.80 18.65
C GLU A 178 -14.31 -1.83 20.01
N THR A 179 -14.03 -3.04 20.48
CA THR A 179 -13.23 -3.26 21.69
C THR A 179 -11.73 -3.05 21.40
N ILE A 180 -10.93 -2.97 22.47
CA ILE A 180 -9.47 -2.92 22.30
C ILE A 180 -8.92 -4.19 21.64
N ASP A 181 -9.56 -5.33 21.86
CA ASP A 181 -9.16 -6.60 21.26
C ASP A 181 -9.45 -6.61 19.74
N ASP A 182 -10.55 -6.00 19.30
CA ASP A 182 -10.87 -5.83 17.88
C ASP A 182 -9.84 -4.94 17.15
N ARG A 183 -9.23 -4.00 17.87
CA ARG A 183 -8.21 -3.06 17.34
C ARG A 183 -6.79 -3.61 17.39
N ARG A 184 -6.55 -4.73 18.06
CA ARG A 184 -5.22 -5.35 18.09
C ARG A 184 -4.82 -5.83 16.70
N CYS A 185 -3.63 -5.45 16.29
CA CYS A 185 -3.01 -5.91 15.06
C CYS A 185 -1.94 -6.96 15.36
N ALA A 186 -1.80 -7.91 14.46
CA ALA A 186 -0.68 -8.81 14.40
C ALA A 186 -0.03 -8.70 13.01
N VAL A 187 1.31 -8.75 12.97
CA VAL A 187 2.05 -8.76 11.71
C VAL A 187 2.26 -10.21 11.28
N TYR A 188 1.95 -10.46 10.03
CA TYR A 188 2.09 -11.74 9.36
C TYR A 188 3.01 -11.62 8.15
N ARG A 189 3.40 -12.75 7.59
CA ARG A 189 4.08 -12.80 6.29
C ARG A 189 3.46 -13.85 5.40
N ALA A 190 3.47 -13.61 4.11
CA ALA A 190 3.14 -14.56 3.07
C ALA A 190 4.27 -14.58 2.04
N ARG A 191 4.53 -15.72 1.43
CA ARG A 191 5.45 -15.83 0.32
C ARG A 191 4.74 -15.41 -0.96
N LEU A 192 5.33 -14.49 -1.71
CA LEU A 192 4.84 -14.13 -3.04
C LEU A 192 5.45 -15.05 -4.09
N GLN A 193 4.63 -15.47 -5.04
CA GLN A 193 5.03 -16.27 -6.20
C GLN A 193 4.27 -15.79 -7.43
N VAL A 194 4.96 -15.78 -8.57
CA VAL A 194 4.34 -15.54 -9.86
C VAL A 194 4.13 -16.87 -10.55
N THR A 195 2.88 -17.21 -10.84
CA THR A 195 2.50 -18.44 -11.56
C THR A 195 1.56 -18.08 -12.69
N ASP A 196 1.92 -18.47 -13.91
CA ASP A 196 1.13 -18.17 -15.13
C ASP A 196 0.74 -16.69 -15.27
N GLY A 197 1.67 -15.77 -14.91
CA GLY A 197 1.45 -14.33 -14.98
C GLY A 197 0.52 -13.76 -13.89
N THR A 198 0.28 -14.53 -12.83
CA THR A 198 -0.55 -14.17 -11.68
C THR A 198 0.32 -14.13 -10.42
N LEU A 199 0.23 -13.05 -9.65
CA LEU A 199 0.87 -12.92 -8.35
C LEU A 199 0.00 -13.57 -7.27
N LEU A 200 0.56 -14.53 -6.57
CA LEU A 200 -0.09 -15.28 -5.50
C LEU A 200 0.61 -15.00 -4.17
N ALA A 201 -0.13 -15.02 -3.08
CA ALA A 201 0.38 -14.94 -1.72
C ALA A 201 0.11 -16.25 -0.97
N GLU A 202 1.17 -16.99 -0.66
CA GLU A 202 1.07 -18.20 0.15
C GLU A 202 1.22 -17.84 1.64
N HIS A 203 0.10 -17.81 2.34
CA HIS A 203 0.07 -17.70 3.79
C HIS A 203 0.51 -19.04 4.41
N ASN A 204 1.35 -19.03 5.46
CA ASN A 204 1.94 -20.20 6.13
C ASN A 204 3.09 -20.90 5.40
N ALA A 205 3.81 -20.24 4.52
CA ALA A 205 5.12 -20.70 4.10
C ALA A 205 6.12 -20.56 5.28
N TYR A 206 6.17 -21.57 6.15
CA TYR A 206 7.16 -21.71 7.24
C TYR A 206 8.38 -22.48 6.74
#